data_77c02e65192beb4222d5e1744702137f
#
_entry.id   77c02e65192beb4222d5e1744702137f
#
_cell.length_a   1.000
_cell.length_b   1.000
_cell.length_c   1.000
_cell.angle_alpha   90.00
_cell.angle_beta   90.00
_cell.angle_gamma   90.00
#
_symmetry.space_group_name_H-M   'P 1'
#
loop_
_entity.id
_entity.type
_entity.pdbx_description
1 polymer ?
#
loop_
_entity_poly.entity_id
_entity_poly.type
_entity_poly.pdbx_seq_one_letter_code
_entity_poly.pdbx_strand_id
1 'polypeptide(L)'
;GYSADGYNLPALNLIEHITASAPKEYELFAHRAETLSERREARRESMSDRIALARELVNSSDDSWLVWCDYNSESESLKKEIDGSVEVRGSDSPEYKADAALRFADNQIHALVSKPSIYGFGMNFQNCHEVIFCGISDSYEQFYQAVRRCWRYGQEHDVNVHIILSEAELNVLDNIKRKQ
;
A
#
# COMPACT_ATOMS: atom_id res chain seq x y z
N GLY A 1 -24.06 31.70 2.21
CA GLY A 1 -23.63 30.53 2.99
C GLY A 1 -23.41 29.36 2.06
N TYR A 2 -22.18 28.87 1.96
CA TYR A 2 -21.93 27.59 1.29
C TYR A 2 -22.40 26.50 2.25
N SER A 3 -23.37 25.67 1.83
CA SER A 3 -23.72 24.49 2.60
C SER A 3 -22.63 23.43 2.43
N ALA A 4 -22.19 22.86 3.53
CA ALA A 4 -21.21 21.77 3.53
C ALA A 4 -21.84 20.40 3.15
N ASP A 5 -23.12 20.41 2.76
CA ASP A 5 -23.89 19.22 2.40
C ASP A 5 -23.40 18.71 1.03
N GLY A 6 -22.48 17.78 1.03
CA GLY A 6 -21.89 17.16 -0.18
C GLY A 6 -20.38 16.95 -0.11
N TYR A 7 -19.71 17.41 0.95
CA TYR A 7 -18.26 17.24 1.16
C TYR A 7 -17.92 16.12 2.15
N ASN A 8 -18.89 15.28 2.52
CA ASN A 8 -18.62 14.17 3.40
C ASN A 8 -17.85 13.08 2.65
N LEU A 9 -16.63 12.84 3.07
CA LEU A 9 -15.87 11.67 2.62
C LEU A 9 -16.44 10.42 3.31
N PRO A 10 -16.47 9.26 2.63
CA PRO A 10 -16.80 7.99 3.26
C PRO A 10 -15.81 7.64 4.37
N ALA A 11 -16.08 6.60 5.14
CA ALA A 11 -15.18 6.17 6.20
C ALA A 11 -13.82 5.75 5.63
N LEU A 12 -12.77 5.99 6.42
CA LEU A 12 -11.42 5.50 6.16
C LEU A 12 -11.08 4.47 7.23
N ASN A 13 -10.94 3.22 6.82
CA ASN A 13 -10.65 2.11 7.69
C ASN A 13 -9.16 1.72 7.53
N LEU A 14 -8.37 1.86 8.59
CA LEU A 14 -7.00 1.36 8.63
C LEU A 14 -7.01 -0.05 9.23
N ILE A 15 -6.61 -1.05 8.45
CA ILE A 15 -6.62 -2.46 8.80
C ILE A 15 -5.18 -2.96 8.85
N GLU A 16 -4.73 -3.32 10.05
CA GLU A 16 -3.36 -3.73 10.29
C GLU A 16 -3.23 -5.24 10.17
N HIS A 17 -2.23 -5.66 9.42
CA HIS A 17 -1.84 -7.06 9.27
C HIS A 17 -0.37 -7.20 9.69
N ILE A 18 -0.15 -7.95 10.76
CA ILE A 18 1.19 -8.19 11.28
C ILE A 18 1.61 -9.60 10.90
N THR A 19 2.64 -9.70 10.06
CA THR A 19 3.25 -10.99 9.73
C THR A 19 4.27 -11.35 10.80
N ALA A 20 4.30 -12.61 11.22
CA ALA A 20 5.28 -13.08 12.17
C ALA A 20 6.68 -12.95 11.55
N SER A 21 7.61 -12.33 12.29
CA SER A 21 9.02 -12.40 11.93
C SER A 21 9.48 -13.85 12.13
N ALA A 22 10.17 -14.44 11.14
CA ALA A 22 10.76 -15.74 11.33
C ALA A 22 11.73 -15.67 12.55
N PRO A 23 11.55 -16.52 13.57
CA PRO A 23 12.43 -16.49 14.73
C PRO A 23 13.84 -16.81 14.26
N LYS A 24 14.78 -15.90 14.48
CA LYS A 24 16.21 -16.26 14.41
C LYS A 24 16.45 -17.32 15.48
N GLU A 25 17.14 -18.38 15.14
CA GLU A 25 17.38 -19.59 15.96
C GLU A 25 17.93 -19.31 17.38
N TYR A 26 18.28 -18.06 17.69
CA TYR A 26 18.87 -17.57 18.94
C TYR A 26 18.14 -16.42 19.62
N GLU A 27 17.03 -15.91 19.07
CA GLU A 27 16.28 -14.80 19.68
C GLU A 27 14.93 -15.30 20.21
N LEU A 28 14.84 -15.42 21.53
CA LEU A 28 13.61 -15.81 22.25
C LEU A 28 12.50 -14.75 22.22
N PHE A 29 12.78 -13.56 21.67
CA PHE A 29 11.84 -12.45 21.56
C PHE A 29 12.09 -11.68 20.26
N ALA A 30 11.03 -11.34 19.54
CA ALA A 30 11.10 -10.44 18.40
C ALA A 30 11.56 -9.04 18.89
N HIS A 31 12.80 -8.65 18.56
CA HIS A 31 13.27 -7.29 18.82
C HIS A 31 12.67 -6.33 17.80
N ARG A 32 12.09 -5.21 18.28
CA ARG A 32 11.70 -4.11 17.39
C ARG A 32 12.96 -3.50 16.78
N ALA A 33 12.97 -3.38 15.46
CA ALA A 33 14.08 -2.76 14.75
C ALA A 33 14.17 -1.26 15.08
N GLU A 34 15.25 -0.84 15.71
CA GLU A 34 15.47 0.54 16.15
C GLU A 34 16.22 1.35 15.09
N THR A 35 17.15 0.72 14.39
CA THR A 35 17.96 1.37 13.35
C THR A 35 17.36 1.20 11.96
N LEU A 36 17.73 2.09 11.03
CA LEU A 36 17.33 1.98 9.61
C LEU A 36 17.86 0.70 8.94
N SER A 37 19.02 0.20 9.39
CA SER A 37 19.60 -1.03 8.87
C SER A 37 18.79 -2.26 9.30
N GLU A 38 18.45 -2.35 10.58
CA GLU A 38 17.64 -3.42 11.15
C GLU A 38 16.23 -3.46 10.51
N ARG A 39 15.63 -2.29 10.28
CA ARG A 39 14.33 -2.20 9.59
C ARG A 39 14.40 -2.71 8.15
N ARG A 40 15.49 -2.41 7.42
CA ARG A 40 15.70 -2.92 6.06
C ARG A 40 15.87 -4.44 6.05
N GLU A 41 16.58 -4.98 7.04
CA GLU A 41 16.77 -6.42 7.17
C GLU A 41 15.46 -7.13 7.52
N ALA A 42 14.74 -6.67 8.55
CA ALA A 42 13.43 -7.19 8.94
C ALA A 42 12.43 -7.15 7.78
N ARG A 43 12.47 -6.09 7.00
CA ARG A 43 11.63 -5.92 5.82
C ARG A 43 11.96 -6.89 4.69
N ARG A 44 13.23 -7.23 4.53
CA ARG A 44 13.69 -8.23 3.57
C ARG A 44 13.32 -9.64 4.01
N GLU A 45 13.49 -9.94 5.28
CA GLU A 45 13.17 -11.25 5.88
C GLU A 45 11.65 -11.54 5.82
N SER A 46 10.81 -10.55 6.09
CA SER A 46 9.34 -10.68 6.06
C SER A 46 8.71 -10.53 4.67
N MET A 47 9.50 -10.28 3.63
CA MET A 47 8.98 -9.94 2.29
C MET A 47 8.08 -11.02 1.72
N SER A 48 8.46 -12.29 1.84
CA SER A 48 7.69 -13.41 1.32
C SER A 48 6.29 -13.49 1.95
N ASP A 49 6.21 -13.37 3.27
CA ASP A 49 4.95 -13.49 4.00
C ASP A 49 4.03 -12.29 3.74
N ARG A 50 4.61 -11.09 3.64
CA ARG A 50 3.85 -9.87 3.29
C ARG A 50 3.26 -9.95 1.88
N ILE A 51 4.03 -10.46 0.93
CA ILE A 51 3.57 -10.63 -0.47
C ILE A 51 2.51 -11.72 -0.56
N ALA A 52 2.68 -12.85 0.14
CA ALA A 52 1.67 -13.92 0.18
C ALA A 52 0.33 -13.39 0.72
N LEU A 53 0.37 -12.61 1.79
CA LEU A 53 -0.83 -11.99 2.35
C LEU A 53 -1.45 -10.94 1.41
N ALA A 54 -0.63 -10.12 0.74
CA ALA A 54 -1.12 -9.17 -0.25
C ALA A 54 -1.84 -9.88 -1.40
N ARG A 55 -1.30 -11.01 -1.88
CA ARG A 55 -1.95 -11.85 -2.90
C ARG A 55 -3.28 -12.41 -2.40
N GLU A 56 -3.34 -12.91 -1.16
CA GLU A 56 -4.58 -13.43 -0.57
C GLU A 56 -5.66 -12.37 -0.49
N LEU A 57 -5.31 -11.15 -0.04
CA LEU A 57 -6.23 -10.03 0.02
C LEU A 57 -6.75 -9.65 -1.36
N VAL A 58 -5.87 -9.48 -2.35
CA VAL A 58 -6.27 -9.14 -3.73
C VAL A 58 -7.20 -10.20 -4.31
N ASN A 59 -6.94 -11.48 -4.05
CA ASN A 59 -7.77 -12.58 -4.54
C ASN A 59 -9.07 -12.77 -3.75
N SER A 60 -9.32 -12.00 -2.69
CA SER A 60 -10.51 -12.13 -1.85
C SER A 60 -11.77 -11.49 -2.46
N SER A 61 -11.60 -10.60 -3.43
CA SER A 61 -12.72 -9.93 -4.13
C SER A 61 -12.34 -9.59 -5.57
N ASP A 62 -13.36 -9.26 -6.37
CA ASP A 62 -13.19 -8.77 -7.75
C ASP A 62 -13.03 -7.24 -7.82
N ASP A 63 -12.90 -6.57 -6.69
CA ASP A 63 -12.69 -5.12 -6.62
C ASP A 63 -11.35 -4.71 -7.21
N SER A 64 -11.21 -3.44 -7.57
CA SER A 64 -9.93 -2.88 -7.99
C SER A 64 -9.04 -2.64 -6.77
N TRP A 65 -7.83 -3.16 -6.81
CA TRP A 65 -6.85 -3.08 -5.72
C TRP A 65 -5.67 -2.18 -6.08
N LEU A 66 -5.36 -1.22 -5.22
CA LEU A 66 -4.17 -0.39 -5.34
C LEU A 66 -3.11 -0.87 -4.36
N VAL A 67 -2.02 -1.42 -4.87
CA VAL A 67 -0.98 -2.06 -4.04
C VAL A 67 0.28 -1.18 -4.05
N TRP A 68 0.54 -0.55 -2.92
CA TRP A 68 1.72 0.26 -2.69
C TRP A 68 2.86 -0.56 -2.12
N CYS A 69 4.05 -0.36 -2.66
CA CYS A 69 5.30 -0.92 -2.15
C CYS A 69 6.39 0.17 -2.10
N ASP A 70 7.53 -0.12 -1.49
CA ASP A 70 8.60 0.84 -1.30
C ASP A 70 9.87 0.44 -2.07
N TYR A 71 10.16 -0.86 -2.12
CA TYR A 71 11.33 -1.40 -2.82
C TYR A 71 10.99 -2.01 -4.18
N ASN A 72 11.97 -1.98 -5.11
CA ASN A 72 11.81 -2.61 -6.42
C ASN A 72 11.60 -4.14 -6.28
N SER A 73 12.31 -4.77 -5.34
CA SER A 73 12.14 -6.21 -5.08
C SER A 73 10.74 -6.59 -4.61
N GLU A 74 10.09 -5.72 -3.82
CA GLU A 74 8.68 -5.90 -3.43
C GLU A 74 7.77 -5.78 -4.65
N SER A 75 7.98 -4.75 -5.47
CA SER A 75 7.22 -4.51 -6.69
C SER A 75 7.28 -5.69 -7.67
N GLU A 76 8.49 -6.18 -7.94
CA GLU A 76 8.74 -7.33 -8.81
C GLU A 76 8.08 -8.61 -8.29
N SER A 77 8.17 -8.85 -6.98
CA SER A 77 7.57 -10.02 -6.36
C SER A 77 6.04 -9.94 -6.34
N LEU A 78 5.46 -8.78 -6.03
CA LEU A 78 4.02 -8.55 -6.11
C LEU A 78 3.50 -8.78 -7.53
N LYS A 79 4.21 -8.25 -8.54
CA LYS A 79 3.86 -8.47 -9.95
C LYS A 79 3.88 -9.95 -10.34
N LYS A 80 4.81 -10.71 -9.79
CA LYS A 80 4.94 -12.14 -10.06
C LYS A 80 3.87 -12.98 -9.39
N GLU A 81 3.52 -12.62 -8.16
CA GLU A 81 2.63 -13.42 -7.30
C GLU A 81 1.15 -13.06 -7.45
N ILE A 82 0.81 -11.87 -7.94
CA ILE A 82 -0.56 -11.43 -8.17
C ILE A 82 -0.88 -11.53 -9.66
N ASP A 83 -1.63 -12.55 -10.03
CA ASP A 83 -2.03 -12.79 -11.41
C ASP A 83 -2.82 -11.62 -12.00
N GLY A 84 -2.52 -11.25 -13.25
CA GLY A 84 -3.21 -10.15 -13.92
C GLY A 84 -2.88 -8.76 -13.38
N SER A 85 -2.01 -8.62 -12.37
CA SER A 85 -1.58 -7.32 -11.88
C SER A 85 -0.78 -6.54 -12.94
N VAL A 86 -0.85 -5.22 -12.87
CA VAL A 86 -0.04 -4.32 -13.68
C VAL A 86 0.94 -3.59 -12.75
N GLU A 87 2.22 -3.70 -13.05
CA GLU A 87 3.28 -2.98 -12.34
C GLU A 87 3.63 -1.69 -13.08
N VAL A 88 3.80 -0.61 -12.32
CA VAL A 88 4.31 0.67 -12.85
C VAL A 88 5.51 1.12 -12.04
N ARG A 89 6.65 1.27 -12.75
CA ARG A 89 7.97 1.64 -12.20
C ARG A 89 8.34 3.08 -12.50
N GLY A 90 9.28 3.61 -11.75
CA GLY A 90 9.85 4.93 -12.01
C GLY A 90 10.51 5.06 -13.38
N SER A 91 11.12 3.98 -13.86
CA SER A 91 11.81 3.89 -15.17
C SER A 91 10.89 3.77 -16.37
N ASP A 92 9.60 3.46 -16.16
CA ASP A 92 8.66 3.33 -17.29
C ASP A 92 8.41 4.68 -17.96
N SER A 93 8.03 4.62 -19.24
CA SER A 93 7.75 5.84 -20.01
C SER A 93 6.53 6.58 -19.44
N PRO A 94 6.46 7.91 -19.61
CA PRO A 94 5.27 8.70 -19.20
C PRO A 94 3.99 8.18 -19.83
N GLU A 95 4.03 7.72 -21.08
CA GLU A 95 2.90 7.20 -21.83
C GLU A 95 2.38 5.90 -21.18
N TYR A 96 3.28 4.98 -20.81
CA TYR A 96 2.92 3.73 -20.15
C TYR A 96 2.27 4.00 -18.76
N LYS A 97 2.87 4.93 -17.99
CA LYS A 97 2.33 5.33 -16.68
C LYS A 97 0.92 5.92 -16.82
N ALA A 98 0.71 6.77 -17.80
CA ALA A 98 -0.59 7.38 -18.07
C ALA A 98 -1.63 6.35 -18.51
N ASP A 99 -1.26 5.45 -19.44
CA ASP A 99 -2.13 4.36 -19.91
C ASP A 99 -2.55 3.43 -18.76
N ALA A 100 -1.59 2.96 -17.98
CA ALA A 100 -1.87 2.09 -16.83
C ALA A 100 -2.81 2.77 -15.82
N ALA A 101 -2.61 4.05 -15.54
CA ALA A 101 -3.45 4.80 -14.62
C ALA A 101 -4.88 4.99 -15.15
N LEU A 102 -5.04 5.29 -16.42
CA LEU A 102 -6.37 5.43 -17.07
C LEU A 102 -7.11 4.08 -17.06
N ARG A 103 -6.44 3.01 -17.46
CA ARG A 103 -7.02 1.66 -17.45
C ARG A 103 -7.42 1.21 -16.04
N PHE A 104 -6.64 1.56 -15.03
CA PHE A 104 -6.99 1.29 -13.64
C PHE A 104 -8.20 2.11 -13.19
N ALA A 105 -8.23 3.40 -13.51
CA ALA A 105 -9.37 4.28 -13.21
C ALA A 105 -10.67 3.81 -13.88
N ASP A 106 -10.56 3.17 -15.06
CA ASP A 106 -11.68 2.58 -15.81
C ASP A 106 -12.01 1.13 -15.41
N ASN A 107 -11.48 0.62 -14.29
CA ASN A 107 -11.65 -0.75 -13.79
C ASN A 107 -11.25 -1.86 -14.79
N GLN A 108 -10.30 -1.57 -15.68
CA GLN A 108 -9.74 -2.54 -16.63
C GLN A 108 -8.54 -3.31 -16.06
N ILE A 109 -8.06 -2.92 -14.90
CA ILE A 109 -6.94 -3.53 -14.17
C ILE A 109 -7.44 -3.89 -12.79
N HIS A 110 -7.37 -5.17 -12.44
CA HIS A 110 -7.78 -5.68 -11.12
C HIS A 110 -6.82 -5.22 -10.00
N ALA A 111 -5.52 -5.29 -10.23
CA ALA A 111 -4.51 -4.86 -9.27
C ALA A 111 -3.43 -3.99 -9.92
N LEU A 112 -3.26 -2.77 -9.41
CA LEU A 112 -2.19 -1.86 -9.83
C LEU A 112 -1.11 -1.83 -8.75
N VAL A 113 0.10 -2.26 -9.11
CA VAL A 113 1.26 -2.28 -8.21
C VAL A 113 2.18 -1.12 -8.54
N SER A 114 2.48 -0.27 -7.57
CA SER A 114 3.37 0.87 -7.78
C SER A 114 3.94 1.40 -6.46
N LYS A 115 4.74 2.44 -6.54
CA LYS A 115 5.27 3.17 -5.38
C LYS A 115 4.55 4.50 -5.19
N PRO A 116 4.33 4.94 -3.94
CA PRO A 116 3.75 6.26 -3.67
C PRO A 116 4.47 7.41 -4.38
N SER A 117 5.79 7.31 -4.53
CA SER A 117 6.61 8.32 -5.20
C SER A 117 6.35 8.44 -6.72
N ILE A 118 5.76 7.43 -7.35
CA ILE A 118 5.51 7.41 -8.82
C ILE A 118 4.17 8.08 -9.15
N TYR A 119 3.13 7.74 -8.44
CA TYR A 119 1.80 8.32 -8.61
C TYR A 119 1.47 9.38 -7.54
N GLY A 120 2.46 9.87 -6.81
CA GLY A 120 2.29 10.86 -5.76
C GLY A 120 1.70 12.19 -6.21
N PHE A 121 1.68 12.49 -7.52
CA PHE A 121 1.19 13.74 -8.06
C PHE A 121 0.15 13.53 -9.17
N GLY A 122 -1.10 13.88 -8.88
CA GLY A 122 -2.10 14.19 -9.88
C GLY A 122 -3.07 13.10 -10.32
N MET A 123 -2.84 11.83 -10.05
CA MET A 123 -3.77 10.76 -10.44
C MET A 123 -4.87 10.54 -9.39
N ASN A 124 -6.09 10.29 -9.86
CA ASN A 124 -7.26 10.04 -9.02
C ASN A 124 -7.78 8.63 -9.28
N PHE A 125 -7.92 7.87 -8.20
CA PHE A 125 -8.41 6.48 -8.24
C PHE A 125 -9.65 6.33 -7.37
N GLN A 126 -10.68 7.13 -7.64
CA GLN A 126 -11.98 7.10 -6.92
C GLN A 126 -12.75 5.80 -7.18
N ASN A 127 -12.42 5.09 -8.26
CA ASN A 127 -12.94 3.77 -8.56
C ASN A 127 -12.44 2.68 -7.60
N CYS A 128 -11.35 2.95 -6.89
CA CYS A 128 -10.70 2.01 -5.99
C CYS A 128 -10.97 2.37 -4.54
N HIS A 129 -11.41 1.41 -3.75
CA HIS A 129 -11.63 1.56 -2.31
C HIS A 129 -10.86 0.53 -1.49
N GLU A 130 -10.14 -0.38 -2.14
CA GLU A 130 -9.27 -1.38 -1.52
C GLU A 130 -7.79 -1.04 -1.78
N VAL A 131 -7.07 -0.71 -0.73
CA VAL A 131 -5.68 -0.24 -0.80
C VAL A 131 -4.81 -1.11 0.08
N ILE A 132 -3.67 -1.57 -0.45
CA ILE A 132 -2.65 -2.30 0.30
C ILE A 132 -1.37 -1.46 0.36
N PHE A 133 -0.79 -1.37 1.55
CA PHE A 133 0.61 -1.01 1.74
C PHE A 133 1.39 -2.26 2.13
N CYS A 134 2.15 -2.82 1.17
CA CYS A 134 3.05 -3.94 1.40
C CYS A 134 4.37 -3.42 2.01
N GLY A 135 4.30 -3.01 3.28
CA GLY A 135 5.30 -2.20 3.96
C GLY A 135 5.07 -0.69 3.77
N ILE A 136 5.49 0.10 4.73
CA ILE A 136 5.38 1.57 4.73
C ILE A 136 6.73 2.21 5.02
N SER A 137 6.96 3.39 4.43
CA SER A 137 8.08 4.24 4.81
C SER A 137 7.77 5.04 6.08
N ASP A 138 8.79 5.61 6.72
CA ASP A 138 8.62 6.50 7.89
C ASP A 138 7.95 7.84 7.54
N SER A 139 7.63 8.08 6.26
CA SER A 139 7.03 9.32 5.80
C SER A 139 5.51 9.28 5.89
N TYR A 140 4.98 9.91 6.93
CA TYR A 140 3.53 10.13 7.05
C TYR A 140 2.95 10.88 5.84
N GLU A 141 3.67 11.85 5.31
CA GLU A 141 3.21 12.63 4.15
C GLU A 141 3.02 11.72 2.92
N GLN A 142 4.00 10.85 2.63
CA GLN A 142 3.88 9.91 1.51
C GLN A 142 2.72 8.94 1.72
N PHE A 143 2.56 8.41 2.92
CA PHE A 143 1.43 7.55 3.28
C PHE A 143 0.09 8.26 3.06
N TYR A 144 -0.06 9.44 3.64
CA TYR A 144 -1.30 10.21 3.51
C TYR A 144 -1.60 10.60 2.06
N GLN A 145 -0.62 11.05 1.30
CA GLN A 145 -0.79 11.38 -0.11
C GLN A 145 -1.17 10.15 -0.95
N ALA A 146 -0.63 8.98 -0.65
CA ALA A 146 -0.99 7.73 -1.32
C ALA A 146 -2.43 7.32 -1.00
N VAL A 147 -2.87 7.43 0.26
CA VAL A 147 -4.27 7.17 0.65
C VAL A 147 -5.24 8.11 -0.05
N ARG A 148 -4.87 9.39 -0.17
CA ARG A 148 -5.67 10.43 -0.84
C ARG A 148 -5.85 10.21 -2.35
N ARG A 149 -5.22 9.21 -2.94
CA ARG A 149 -5.52 8.81 -4.34
C ARG A 149 -6.89 8.18 -4.46
N CYS A 150 -7.31 7.42 -3.46
CA CYS A 150 -8.59 6.73 -3.38
C CYS A 150 -9.59 7.45 -2.46
N TRP A 151 -9.13 7.88 -1.28
CA TRP A 151 -9.97 8.55 -0.29
C TRP A 151 -10.06 10.05 -0.54
N ARG A 152 -10.98 10.44 -1.39
CA ARG A 152 -11.15 11.82 -1.84
C ARG A 152 -12.57 12.11 -2.26
N TYR A 153 -12.86 13.38 -2.56
CA TYR A 153 -14.16 13.78 -3.08
C TYR A 153 -14.54 12.96 -4.33
N GLY A 154 -15.77 12.46 -4.35
CA GLY A 154 -16.27 11.57 -5.39
C GLY A 154 -16.06 10.06 -5.10
N GLN A 155 -15.42 9.70 -3.98
CA GLN A 155 -15.45 8.32 -3.49
C GLN A 155 -16.80 8.01 -2.87
N GLU A 156 -17.43 6.92 -3.31
CA GLU A 156 -18.77 6.51 -2.87
C GLU A 156 -18.75 5.37 -1.85
N HIS A 157 -17.60 4.71 -1.69
CA HIS A 157 -17.41 3.57 -0.80
C HIS A 157 -16.46 3.91 0.35
N ASP A 158 -16.65 3.24 1.47
CA ASP A 158 -15.66 3.26 2.55
C ASP A 158 -14.33 2.73 2.05
N VAL A 159 -13.25 3.46 2.31
CA VAL A 159 -11.92 3.06 1.85
C VAL A 159 -11.22 2.22 2.89
N ASN A 160 -10.87 1.00 2.53
CA ASN A 160 -10.11 0.07 3.36
C ASN A 160 -8.63 0.15 3.00
N VAL A 161 -7.82 0.49 3.98
CA VAL A 161 -6.36 0.57 3.82
C VAL A 161 -5.72 -0.54 4.64
N HIS A 162 -5.27 -1.57 3.97
CA HIS A 162 -4.57 -2.72 4.55
C HIS A 162 -3.09 -2.41 4.67
N ILE A 163 -2.56 -2.38 5.88
CA ILE A 163 -1.15 -2.11 6.17
C ILE A 163 -0.51 -3.42 6.60
N ILE A 164 0.37 -3.97 5.77
CA ILE A 164 1.05 -5.25 6.01
C ILE A 164 2.48 -4.97 6.48
N LEU A 165 2.79 -5.35 7.70
CA LEU A 165 4.08 -5.13 8.35
C LEU A 165 4.56 -6.40 9.04
N SER A 166 5.86 -6.48 9.29
CA SER A 166 6.42 -7.42 10.26
C SER A 166 6.34 -6.85 11.68
N GLU A 167 6.40 -7.72 12.68
CA GLU A 167 6.45 -7.30 14.09
C GLU A 167 7.59 -6.32 14.37
N ALA A 168 8.73 -6.48 13.70
CA ALA A 168 9.88 -5.61 13.86
C ALA A 168 9.65 -4.17 13.35
N GLU A 169 8.63 -3.95 12.52
CA GLU A 169 8.31 -2.65 11.91
C GLU A 169 7.18 -1.88 12.62
N LEU A 170 6.67 -2.37 13.74
CA LEU A 170 5.53 -1.75 14.45
C LEU A 170 5.78 -0.30 14.87
N ASN A 171 7.03 0.09 15.15
CA ASN A 171 7.38 1.48 15.48
C ASN A 171 7.12 2.45 14.32
N VAL A 172 7.20 2.00 13.07
CA VAL A 172 6.89 2.82 11.90
C VAL A 172 5.41 3.16 11.90
N LEU A 173 4.57 2.17 12.17
CA LEU A 173 3.12 2.35 12.28
C LEU A 173 2.73 3.29 13.43
N ASP A 174 3.35 3.11 14.61
CA ASP A 174 3.13 3.98 15.76
C ASP A 174 3.50 5.45 15.47
N ASN A 175 4.55 5.66 14.67
CA ASN A 175 4.96 7.00 14.23
C ASN A 175 3.92 7.63 13.27
N ILE A 176 3.34 6.85 12.38
CA ILE A 176 2.30 7.32 11.47
C ILE A 176 1.04 7.68 12.24
N LYS A 177 0.58 6.83 13.16
CA LYS A 177 -0.60 7.09 13.99
C LYS A 177 -0.47 8.33 14.86
N ARG A 178 0.71 8.61 15.40
CA ARG A 178 0.93 9.82 16.23
C ARG A 178 0.89 11.13 15.46
N LYS A 179 0.98 11.09 14.13
CA LYS A 179 0.96 12.27 13.26
C LYS A 179 -0.41 12.51 12.61
N GLN A 180 -1.39 11.61 12.85
CA GLN A 180 -2.79 11.82 12.50
C GLN A 180 -3.45 12.78 13.48
#